data_d92c9e7affa94a08592d8fdd57bec86a
#
_entry.id   d92c9e7affa94a08592d8fdd57bec86a
#
_cell.length_a   1.000
_cell.length_b   1.000
_cell.length_c   1.000
_cell.angle_alpha   90.00
_cell.angle_beta   90.00
_cell.angle_gamma   90.00
#
_symmetry.space_group_name_H-M   'P 1'
#
loop_
_entity.id
_entity.type
_entity.pdbx_description
1 polymer ?
#
loop_
_entity_poly.entity_id
_entity_poly.type
_entity_poly.pdbx_seq_one_letter_code
_entity_poly.pdbx_strand_id
1 'polypeptide(L)'
;ISLYIYTKMATRNARLKNKIEQSKIQTWKFVPKPTETKSAFPEISDLAFYLYESGNFPVYTDSDVEYFSCGEDFFPDFMQELKNAKEFIFLEFFIITPDDSWQKILEILKQKVTEGVEVRVLYDGIGSVLASTKLYHKYLASLGIKSKIYMPLTPVFNLQQNNRDHRKIAVIDGKISYTGGLNLANEYFNFGQNKFSYWKDSAVKIRGNATKTYTALFLQMWNLAKFPEKKFNKSYEKFFPAIKENSKEGLLIPYADNAYNEKDIAENICLYILSKATRNVCITTPYIIIDNQLKSALIFAASRGINVSLIVPSKPDHFLTFCIGKTFLKTLVENGVHVYLYLPGFIHSKLFTSDGKIATVGSINLDYRSLFHHFEDGLLIYKKSVIEKIQRDIELTKLSCKEMTLDDYKKLPLIVKMLGRIFRIFAPLV
;
A
#
# COMPACT_ATOMS: atom_id res chain seq x y z
N ILE A 1 -25.68 3.86 3.66
CA ILE A 1 -25.66 2.46 3.12
C ILE A 1 -25.91 2.48 1.61
N SER A 2 -26.92 3.22 1.12
CA SER A 2 -27.28 3.25 -0.31
C SER A 2 -26.15 3.81 -1.20
N LEU A 3 -25.48 4.89 -0.77
CA LEU A 3 -24.40 5.52 -1.55
C LEU A 3 -23.16 4.61 -1.63
N TYR A 4 -22.79 3.94 -0.54
CA TYR A 4 -21.70 2.95 -0.52
C TYR A 4 -22.00 1.75 -1.45
N ILE A 5 -23.20 1.16 -1.35
CA ILE A 5 -23.60 0.06 -2.23
C ILE A 5 -23.62 0.51 -3.68
N TYR A 6 -24.16 1.71 -3.96
CA TYR A 6 -24.19 2.27 -5.29
C TYR A 6 -22.81 2.47 -5.89
N THR A 7 -21.87 3.05 -5.11
CA THR A 7 -20.49 3.26 -5.59
C THR A 7 -19.78 1.92 -5.82
N LYS A 8 -19.90 0.96 -4.90
CA LYS A 8 -19.32 -0.38 -5.06
C LYS A 8 -19.88 -1.13 -6.28
N MET A 9 -21.16 -1.01 -6.57
CA MET A 9 -21.78 -1.60 -7.76
C MET A 9 -21.42 -0.86 -9.05
N ALA A 10 -21.46 0.47 -9.04
CA ALA A 10 -21.18 1.30 -10.20
C ALA A 10 -19.71 1.30 -10.65
N THR A 11 -18.78 1.00 -9.73
CA THR A 11 -17.36 0.87 -10.04
C THR A 11 -17.00 -0.50 -10.61
N ARG A 12 -17.85 -1.54 -10.44
CA ARG A 12 -17.59 -2.89 -10.93
C ARG A 12 -17.92 -3.03 -12.41
N ASN A 13 -16.97 -3.54 -13.18
CA ASN A 13 -17.11 -3.82 -14.59
C ASN A 13 -16.86 -5.32 -14.83
N ALA A 14 -17.87 -6.05 -15.31
CA ALA A 14 -17.78 -7.48 -15.55
C ALA A 14 -16.61 -7.86 -16.50
N ARG A 15 -16.36 -7.05 -17.54
CA ARG A 15 -15.25 -7.28 -18.47
C ARG A 15 -13.88 -7.16 -17.76
N LEU A 16 -13.74 -6.19 -16.85
CA LEU A 16 -12.50 -6.02 -16.10
C LEU A 16 -12.36 -7.13 -15.04
N LYS A 17 -13.46 -7.52 -14.36
CA LYS A 17 -13.46 -8.68 -13.46
C LYS A 17 -12.95 -9.94 -14.16
N ASN A 18 -13.49 -10.25 -15.34
CA ASN A 18 -13.05 -11.41 -16.13
C ASN A 18 -11.58 -11.33 -16.52
N LYS A 19 -11.07 -10.15 -16.89
CA LYS A 19 -9.65 -9.96 -17.19
C LYS A 19 -8.76 -10.19 -15.95
N ILE A 20 -9.18 -9.72 -14.79
CA ILE A 20 -8.48 -9.93 -13.50
C ILE A 20 -8.36 -11.43 -13.24
N GLU A 21 -9.47 -12.17 -13.33
CA GLU A 21 -9.48 -13.62 -13.12
C GLU A 21 -8.59 -14.35 -14.12
N GLN A 22 -8.69 -14.04 -15.41
CA GLN A 22 -7.82 -14.63 -16.43
C GLN A 22 -6.33 -14.35 -16.18
N SER A 23 -6.00 -13.12 -15.79
CA SER A 23 -4.64 -12.75 -15.46
C SER A 23 -4.16 -13.49 -14.21
N LYS A 24 -5.02 -13.62 -13.18
CA LYS A 24 -4.73 -14.37 -11.96
C LYS A 24 -4.41 -15.83 -12.28
N ILE A 25 -5.21 -16.51 -13.09
CA ILE A 25 -4.96 -17.91 -13.51
C ILE A 25 -3.56 -18.04 -14.14
N GLN A 26 -3.13 -17.07 -14.95
CA GLN A 26 -1.84 -17.14 -15.65
C GLN A 26 -0.64 -16.90 -14.72
N THR A 27 -0.78 -16.04 -13.71
CA THR A 27 0.32 -15.60 -12.87
C THR A 27 0.40 -16.37 -11.55
N TRP A 28 -0.73 -16.71 -10.95
CA TRP A 28 -0.80 -17.38 -9.65
C TRP A 28 -0.37 -18.84 -9.63
N LYS A 29 -0.30 -19.49 -10.81
CA LYS A 29 0.22 -20.89 -10.90
C LYS A 29 1.67 -21.05 -10.44
N PHE A 30 2.42 -19.94 -10.34
CA PHE A 30 3.80 -19.92 -9.87
C PHE A 30 3.93 -19.53 -8.40
N VAL A 31 2.84 -19.09 -7.78
CA VAL A 31 2.76 -18.80 -6.35
C VAL A 31 2.53 -20.14 -5.62
N PRO A 32 3.29 -20.42 -4.55
CA PRO A 32 3.16 -21.69 -3.85
C PRO A 32 1.75 -21.89 -3.27
N LYS A 33 1.34 -23.16 -3.16
CA LYS A 33 0.14 -23.51 -2.43
C LYS A 33 0.37 -23.35 -0.92
N PRO A 34 -0.68 -23.22 -0.09
CA PRO A 34 -0.52 -23.03 1.34
C PRO A 34 0.22 -24.20 1.95
N THR A 35 1.17 -23.87 2.82
CA THR A 35 1.74 -24.84 3.75
C THR A 35 0.84 -24.92 5.01
N GLU A 36 0.83 -26.06 5.67
CA GLU A 36 0.10 -26.21 6.94
C GLU A 36 0.68 -25.27 8.00
N THR A 37 0.00 -24.16 8.26
CA THR A 37 0.39 -23.15 9.26
C THR A 37 -0.15 -23.46 10.65
N LYS A 38 -1.15 -24.35 10.76
CA LYS A 38 -1.84 -24.64 12.02
C LYS A 38 -0.92 -25.16 13.14
N SER A 39 0.07 -25.97 12.80
CA SER A 39 0.99 -26.53 13.80
C SER A 39 2.04 -25.55 14.29
N ALA A 40 2.55 -24.69 13.41
CA ALA A 40 3.65 -23.77 13.73
C ALA A 40 3.17 -22.41 14.29
N PHE A 41 2.01 -21.92 13.86
CA PHE A 41 1.48 -20.59 14.23
C PHE A 41 -0.04 -20.67 14.48
N PRO A 42 -0.49 -21.37 15.54
CA PRO A 42 -1.92 -21.59 15.80
C PRO A 42 -2.69 -20.29 16.03
N GLU A 43 -2.04 -19.26 16.59
CA GLU A 43 -2.69 -17.99 16.95
C GLU A 43 -3.11 -17.14 15.74
N ILE A 44 -2.52 -17.40 14.55
CA ILE A 44 -2.83 -16.64 13.30
C ILE A 44 -3.33 -17.55 12.18
N SER A 45 -3.52 -18.83 12.46
CA SER A 45 -3.88 -19.83 11.44
C SER A 45 -5.24 -19.57 10.80
N ASP A 46 -6.19 -19.01 11.54
CA ASP A 46 -7.50 -18.60 11.05
C ASP A 46 -7.42 -17.44 10.07
N LEU A 47 -6.57 -16.43 10.34
CA LEU A 47 -6.32 -15.33 9.40
C LEU A 47 -5.55 -15.83 8.17
N ALA A 48 -4.56 -16.67 8.35
CA ALA A 48 -3.80 -17.27 7.24
C ALA A 48 -4.72 -18.06 6.30
N PHE A 49 -5.62 -18.86 6.85
CA PHE A 49 -6.64 -19.58 6.10
C PHE A 49 -7.57 -18.63 5.35
N TYR A 50 -8.08 -17.59 6.05
CA TYR A 50 -8.92 -16.57 5.43
C TYR A 50 -8.25 -15.89 4.23
N LEU A 51 -6.97 -15.48 4.36
CA LEU A 51 -6.21 -14.80 3.31
C LEU A 51 -5.97 -15.73 2.11
N TYR A 52 -5.73 -17.00 2.36
CA TYR A 52 -5.60 -17.97 1.27
C TYR A 52 -6.94 -18.18 0.54
N GLU A 53 -8.03 -18.46 1.25
CA GLU A 53 -9.36 -18.67 0.65
C GLU A 53 -9.91 -17.42 -0.07
N SER A 54 -9.57 -16.23 0.44
CA SER A 54 -10.09 -14.99 -0.12
C SER A 54 -9.30 -14.47 -1.32
N GLY A 55 -7.99 -14.72 -1.37
CA GLY A 55 -7.11 -14.14 -2.37
C GLY A 55 -6.02 -15.07 -2.92
N ASN A 56 -5.94 -16.31 -2.42
CA ASN A 56 -4.83 -17.26 -2.64
C ASN A 56 -3.47 -16.71 -2.14
N PHE A 57 -3.47 -15.93 -1.04
CA PHE A 57 -2.25 -15.38 -0.45
C PHE A 57 -1.62 -16.41 0.50
N PRO A 58 -0.49 -17.05 0.10
CA PRO A 58 0.15 -18.06 0.91
C PRO A 58 0.98 -17.45 2.03
N VAL A 59 1.25 -18.28 3.04
CA VAL A 59 2.18 -17.99 4.11
C VAL A 59 3.60 -18.35 3.68
N TYR A 60 4.54 -17.49 4.02
CA TYR A 60 5.97 -17.71 3.80
C TYR A 60 6.71 -17.65 5.14
N THR A 61 7.46 -18.72 5.43
CA THR A 61 8.32 -18.84 6.60
C THR A 61 9.81 -18.81 6.26
N ASP A 62 10.12 -18.75 4.95
CA ASP A 62 11.43 -18.85 4.35
C ASP A 62 11.89 -17.54 3.69
N SER A 63 11.34 -16.43 4.13
CA SER A 63 11.64 -15.10 3.57
C SER A 63 12.00 -14.11 4.66
N ASP A 64 12.96 -13.23 4.36
CA ASP A 64 13.38 -12.15 5.23
C ASP A 64 12.73 -10.83 4.85
N VAL A 65 12.63 -9.91 5.82
CA VAL A 65 12.08 -8.58 5.63
C VAL A 65 12.93 -7.54 6.36
N GLU A 66 13.21 -6.43 5.68
CA GLU A 66 13.88 -5.26 6.23
C GLU A 66 12.94 -4.07 6.16
N TYR A 67 12.93 -3.24 7.20
CA TYR A 67 12.07 -2.07 7.32
C TYR A 67 12.85 -0.78 7.16
N PHE A 68 12.31 0.15 6.37
CA PHE A 68 12.79 1.51 6.18
C PHE A 68 11.78 2.49 6.77
N SER A 69 12.21 3.29 7.72
CA SER A 69 11.37 4.25 8.43
C SER A 69 11.13 5.56 7.66
N CYS A 70 11.92 5.81 6.63
CA CYS A 70 11.85 7.03 5.81
C CYS A 70 12.38 6.79 4.39
N GLY A 71 12.11 7.75 3.50
CA GLY A 71 12.55 7.69 2.11
C GLY A 71 14.05 7.85 1.94
N GLU A 72 14.71 8.58 2.84
CA GLU A 72 16.16 8.81 2.83
C GLU A 72 16.95 7.53 3.05
N ASP A 73 16.46 6.63 3.91
CA ASP A 73 17.08 5.32 4.14
C ASP A 73 16.74 4.33 3.02
N PHE A 74 15.51 4.40 2.51
CA PHE A 74 15.04 3.53 1.43
C PHE A 74 15.79 3.79 0.11
N PHE A 75 15.95 5.05 -0.29
CA PHE A 75 16.40 5.39 -1.64
C PHE A 75 17.81 4.87 -1.97
N PRO A 76 18.84 4.99 -1.11
CA PRO A 76 20.16 4.43 -1.37
C PRO A 76 20.16 2.90 -1.52
N ASP A 77 19.43 2.20 -0.66
CA ASP A 77 19.30 0.74 -0.73
C ASP A 77 18.59 0.32 -2.02
N PHE A 78 17.48 0.97 -2.36
CA PHE A 78 16.75 0.71 -3.59
C PHE A 78 17.62 0.91 -4.84
N MET A 79 18.37 2.02 -4.91
CA MET A 79 19.29 2.30 -6.00
C MET A 79 20.40 1.22 -6.12
N GLN A 80 20.88 0.72 -4.99
CA GLN A 80 21.90 -0.32 -4.98
C GLN A 80 21.36 -1.64 -5.52
N GLU A 81 20.13 -2.04 -5.11
CA GLU A 81 19.52 -3.27 -5.61
C GLU A 81 19.18 -3.18 -7.10
N LEU A 82 18.74 -2.01 -7.60
CA LEU A 82 18.55 -1.78 -9.02
C LEU A 82 19.86 -1.97 -9.82
N LYS A 83 21.00 -1.47 -9.29
CA LYS A 83 22.33 -1.66 -9.91
C LYS A 83 22.75 -3.14 -9.92
N ASN A 84 22.35 -3.91 -8.92
CA ASN A 84 22.72 -5.31 -8.77
C ASN A 84 21.88 -6.26 -9.66
N ALA A 85 20.77 -5.78 -10.23
CA ALA A 85 19.87 -6.58 -11.06
C ALA A 85 20.61 -7.27 -12.23
N LYS A 86 20.24 -8.52 -12.52
CA LYS A 86 20.87 -9.36 -13.56
C LYS A 86 19.89 -9.83 -14.64
N GLU A 87 18.62 -10.08 -14.27
CA GLU A 87 17.63 -10.71 -15.14
C GLU A 87 16.50 -9.73 -15.51
N PHE A 88 15.86 -9.13 -14.51
CA PHE A 88 14.75 -8.21 -14.74
C PHE A 88 14.49 -7.25 -13.58
N ILE A 89 13.91 -6.11 -13.93
CA ILE A 89 13.40 -5.09 -12.99
C ILE A 89 11.95 -4.78 -13.35
N PHE A 90 11.03 -4.94 -12.39
CA PHE A 90 9.63 -4.54 -12.49
C PHE A 90 9.33 -3.44 -11.51
N LEU A 91 8.76 -2.33 -11.97
CA LEU A 91 8.36 -1.18 -11.17
C LEU A 91 6.88 -0.89 -11.42
N GLU A 92 6.06 -0.92 -10.36
CA GLU A 92 4.64 -0.57 -10.35
C GLU A 92 4.42 0.50 -9.29
N PHE A 93 4.09 1.72 -9.71
CA PHE A 93 3.92 2.85 -8.79
C PHE A 93 2.72 3.71 -9.18
N PHE A 94 1.99 4.20 -8.16
CA PHE A 94 0.91 5.13 -8.38
C PHE A 94 1.41 6.46 -8.95
N ILE A 95 2.49 7.02 -8.35
CA ILE A 95 3.12 8.26 -8.81
C ILE A 95 4.54 7.97 -9.29
N ILE A 96 4.81 8.38 -10.53
CA ILE A 96 6.16 8.58 -11.07
C ILE A 96 6.21 10.02 -11.57
N THR A 97 7.06 10.84 -10.96
CA THR A 97 7.27 12.23 -11.39
C THR A 97 8.63 12.33 -12.09
N PRO A 98 8.70 12.90 -13.31
CA PRO A 98 9.98 13.12 -14.00
C PRO A 98 10.81 14.22 -13.34
N ASP A 99 11.25 13.97 -12.10
CA ASP A 99 12.10 14.84 -11.29
C ASP A 99 13.47 14.22 -11.03
N ASP A 100 14.30 14.84 -10.16
CA ASP A 100 15.67 14.42 -9.91
C ASP A 100 15.77 12.99 -9.37
N SER A 101 14.84 12.57 -8.51
CA SER A 101 14.83 11.23 -7.95
C SER A 101 14.58 10.17 -9.03
N TRP A 102 13.57 10.42 -9.86
CA TRP A 102 13.27 9.55 -10.99
C TRP A 102 14.38 9.56 -12.03
N GLN A 103 15.01 10.71 -12.33
CA GLN A 103 16.12 10.75 -13.28
C GLN A 103 17.30 9.88 -12.83
N LYS A 104 17.65 9.90 -11.54
CA LYS A 104 18.68 9.01 -10.97
C LYS A 104 18.32 7.53 -11.16
N ILE A 105 17.06 7.16 -10.91
CA ILE A 105 16.56 5.80 -11.14
C ILE A 105 16.66 5.48 -12.64
N LEU A 106 16.18 6.35 -13.50
CA LEU A 106 16.13 6.15 -14.95
C LEU A 106 17.52 5.92 -15.55
N GLU A 107 18.55 6.62 -15.08
CA GLU A 107 19.94 6.38 -15.52
C GLU A 107 20.38 4.94 -15.22
N ILE A 108 20.07 4.40 -14.05
CA ILE A 108 20.37 3.00 -13.74
C ILE A 108 19.56 2.06 -14.65
N LEU A 109 18.26 2.34 -14.85
CA LEU A 109 17.43 1.50 -15.71
C LEU A 109 17.94 1.46 -17.15
N LYS A 110 18.41 2.60 -17.70
CA LYS A 110 19.05 2.69 -19.02
C LYS A 110 20.29 1.82 -19.09
N GLN A 111 21.18 1.94 -18.11
CA GLN A 111 22.37 1.10 -18.03
C GLN A 111 21.98 -0.39 -17.99
N LYS A 112 21.02 -0.78 -17.15
CA LYS A 112 20.56 -2.16 -17.03
C LYS A 112 19.98 -2.72 -18.32
N VAL A 113 19.23 -1.91 -19.08
CA VAL A 113 18.77 -2.30 -20.42
C VAL A 113 19.94 -2.59 -21.35
N THR A 114 21.01 -1.79 -21.34
CA THR A 114 22.21 -2.06 -22.17
C THR A 114 22.97 -3.34 -21.73
N GLU A 115 22.84 -3.70 -20.45
CA GLU A 115 23.38 -4.97 -19.91
C GLU A 115 22.48 -6.19 -20.21
N GLY A 116 21.33 -5.99 -20.90
CA GLY A 116 20.40 -7.05 -21.27
C GLY A 116 19.31 -7.36 -20.23
N VAL A 117 19.22 -6.59 -19.14
CA VAL A 117 18.19 -6.74 -18.12
C VAL A 117 16.82 -6.30 -18.67
N GLU A 118 15.79 -7.11 -18.48
CA GLU A 118 14.42 -6.76 -18.88
C GLU A 118 13.80 -5.77 -17.92
N VAL A 119 13.55 -4.52 -18.35
CA VAL A 119 12.94 -3.47 -17.50
C VAL A 119 11.49 -3.25 -17.91
N ARG A 120 10.58 -3.33 -16.92
CA ARG A 120 9.15 -3.00 -17.06
C ARG A 120 8.74 -1.95 -16.04
N VAL A 121 8.06 -0.91 -16.51
CA VAL A 121 7.53 0.18 -15.67
C VAL A 121 6.03 0.32 -15.88
N LEU A 122 5.26 0.16 -14.83
CA LEU A 122 3.80 0.33 -14.78
C LEU A 122 3.47 1.49 -13.86
N TYR A 123 2.63 2.40 -14.30
CA TYR A 123 2.19 3.53 -13.50
C TYR A 123 0.73 3.91 -13.74
N ASP A 124 0.13 4.55 -12.74
CA ASP A 124 -1.25 4.99 -12.81
C ASP A 124 -1.41 6.26 -13.64
N GLY A 125 -2.48 6.34 -14.42
CA GLY A 125 -2.71 7.45 -15.35
C GLY A 125 -3.14 8.76 -14.70
N ILE A 126 -3.66 8.75 -13.45
CA ILE A 126 -3.99 9.96 -12.69
C ILE A 126 -2.84 10.31 -11.75
N GLY A 127 -2.33 9.34 -11.00
CA GLY A 127 -1.22 9.58 -10.08
C GLY A 127 0.02 10.11 -10.78
N SER A 128 0.29 9.63 -11.99
CA SER A 128 1.47 10.00 -12.80
C SER A 128 1.10 10.91 -13.99
N VAL A 129 0.32 11.97 -13.79
CA VAL A 129 -0.17 12.83 -14.89
C VAL A 129 0.95 13.34 -15.79
N LEU A 130 2.09 13.77 -15.24
CA LEU A 130 3.23 14.28 -16.01
C LEU A 130 3.92 13.17 -16.82
N ALA A 131 3.96 11.93 -16.33
CA ALA A 131 4.50 10.78 -17.01
C ALA A 131 3.47 10.07 -17.92
N SER A 132 2.17 10.39 -17.80
CA SER A 132 1.08 9.71 -18.50
C SER A 132 0.87 10.16 -19.95
N THR A 133 1.81 10.90 -20.53
CA THR A 133 1.75 11.35 -21.90
C THR A 133 2.19 10.24 -22.87
N LYS A 134 1.61 10.22 -24.06
CA LYS A 134 2.07 9.33 -25.15
C LYS A 134 3.55 9.59 -25.50
N LEU A 135 4.01 10.84 -25.35
CA LEU A 135 5.40 11.21 -25.61
C LEU A 135 6.35 10.57 -24.59
N TYR A 136 5.96 10.56 -23.32
CA TYR A 136 6.80 9.96 -22.28
C TYR A 136 6.87 8.44 -22.39
N HIS A 137 5.77 7.77 -22.74
CA HIS A 137 5.77 6.33 -23.05
C HIS A 137 6.71 6.02 -24.24
N LYS A 138 6.68 6.82 -25.33
CA LYS A 138 7.61 6.68 -26.46
C LYS A 138 9.06 6.92 -26.04
N TYR A 139 9.31 7.90 -25.18
CA TYR A 139 10.63 8.16 -24.64
C TYR A 139 11.16 6.96 -23.85
N LEU A 140 10.41 6.40 -22.93
CA LEU A 140 10.83 5.18 -22.23
C LEU A 140 11.09 4.02 -23.20
N ALA A 141 10.25 3.84 -24.21
CA ALA A 141 10.43 2.82 -25.24
C ALA A 141 11.72 3.03 -26.07
N SER A 142 12.10 4.28 -26.37
CA SER A 142 13.37 4.59 -27.06
C SER A 142 14.61 4.25 -26.23
N LEU A 143 14.47 4.17 -24.90
CA LEU A 143 15.50 3.69 -23.98
C LEU A 143 15.49 2.17 -23.80
N GLY A 144 14.66 1.43 -24.54
CA GLY A 144 14.47 -0.02 -24.39
C GLY A 144 13.64 -0.43 -23.16
N ILE A 145 13.08 0.52 -22.43
CA ILE A 145 12.24 0.28 -21.24
C ILE A 145 10.81 0.00 -21.69
N LYS A 146 10.27 -1.16 -21.35
CA LYS A 146 8.86 -1.47 -21.56
C LYS A 146 8.01 -0.72 -20.53
N SER A 147 7.05 0.09 -20.97
CA SER A 147 6.16 0.80 -20.05
C SER A 147 4.69 0.60 -20.38
N LYS A 148 3.84 0.66 -19.37
CA LYS A 148 2.37 0.62 -19.50
C LYS A 148 1.72 1.61 -18.54
N ILE A 149 0.55 2.10 -18.94
CA ILE A 149 -0.25 3.02 -18.13
C ILE A 149 -1.52 2.30 -17.71
N TYR A 150 -1.79 2.26 -16.40
CA TYR A 150 -3.07 1.79 -15.90
C TYR A 150 -4.07 2.93 -15.91
N MET A 151 -5.24 2.72 -16.50
CA MET A 151 -6.36 3.68 -16.61
C MET A 151 -5.90 5.13 -16.88
N PRO A 152 -5.40 5.45 -18.09
CA PRO A 152 -5.11 6.83 -18.49
C PRO A 152 -6.29 7.76 -18.23
N LEU A 153 -6.01 9.00 -17.83
CA LEU A 153 -7.06 10.01 -17.64
C LEU A 153 -7.86 10.19 -18.93
N THR A 154 -9.17 10.07 -18.82
CA THR A 154 -10.11 10.37 -19.90
C THR A 154 -11.06 11.47 -19.46
N PRO A 155 -11.43 12.42 -20.33
CA PRO A 155 -12.30 13.56 -19.97
C PRO A 155 -13.75 13.16 -19.72
N VAL A 156 -14.09 11.86 -19.79
CA VAL A 156 -15.44 11.35 -19.54
C VAL A 156 -15.59 11.01 -18.07
N PHE A 157 -16.63 11.56 -17.43
CA PHE A 157 -16.98 11.19 -16.06
C PHE A 157 -17.38 9.70 -16.01
N ASN A 158 -16.56 8.89 -15.36
CA ASN A 158 -16.80 7.47 -15.19
C ASN A 158 -16.38 7.06 -13.77
N LEU A 159 -17.30 6.54 -12.98
CA LEU A 159 -17.05 6.08 -11.60
C LEU A 159 -15.99 4.98 -11.55
N GLN A 160 -15.79 4.21 -12.64
CA GLN A 160 -14.71 3.22 -12.73
C GLN A 160 -13.31 3.85 -12.67
N GLN A 161 -13.18 5.15 -12.96
CA GLN A 161 -11.90 5.86 -12.78
C GLN A 161 -11.46 5.97 -11.31
N ASN A 162 -12.33 5.64 -10.35
CA ASN A 162 -11.96 5.52 -8.94
C ASN A 162 -11.17 4.24 -8.65
N ASN A 163 -11.20 3.23 -9.53
CA ASN A 163 -10.43 1.98 -9.35
C ASN A 163 -8.98 2.18 -9.79
N ARG A 164 -8.22 3.01 -9.04
CA ARG A 164 -6.82 3.34 -9.35
C ARG A 164 -5.86 2.24 -8.91
N ASP A 165 -4.72 2.16 -9.57
CA ASP A 165 -3.61 1.34 -9.13
C ASP A 165 -2.76 2.13 -8.13
N HIS A 166 -3.05 1.92 -6.84
CA HIS A 166 -2.38 2.64 -5.76
C HIS A 166 -1.21 1.84 -5.15
N ARG A 167 -0.84 0.71 -5.76
CA ARG A 167 0.28 -0.12 -5.34
C ARG A 167 1.62 0.58 -5.55
N LYS A 168 2.61 0.19 -4.76
CA LYS A 168 3.99 0.59 -4.90
C LYS A 168 4.84 -0.67 -4.76
N ILE A 169 5.07 -1.34 -5.88
CA ILE A 169 5.78 -2.62 -5.92
C ILE A 169 7.01 -2.48 -6.81
N ALA A 170 8.15 -2.88 -6.29
CA ALA A 170 9.32 -3.15 -7.13
C ALA A 170 9.71 -4.62 -6.97
N VAL A 171 10.06 -5.29 -8.08
CA VAL A 171 10.59 -6.66 -8.09
C VAL A 171 11.87 -6.69 -8.87
N ILE A 172 12.92 -7.25 -8.27
CA ILE A 172 14.25 -7.37 -8.86
C ILE A 172 14.62 -8.86 -8.91
N ASP A 173 14.83 -9.36 -10.11
CA ASP A 173 15.22 -10.74 -10.41
C ASP A 173 14.33 -11.83 -9.80
N GLY A 174 13.10 -11.46 -9.37
CA GLY A 174 12.19 -12.36 -8.64
C GLY A 174 12.68 -12.80 -7.26
N LYS A 175 13.76 -12.21 -6.75
CA LYS A 175 14.43 -12.56 -5.49
C LYS A 175 14.25 -11.50 -4.43
N ILE A 176 14.11 -10.25 -4.84
CA ILE A 176 13.92 -9.09 -3.98
C ILE A 176 12.65 -8.37 -4.40
N SER A 177 11.84 -7.96 -3.44
CA SER A 177 10.72 -7.04 -3.68
C SER A 177 10.67 -5.94 -2.64
N TYR A 178 10.10 -4.81 -3.04
CA TYR A 178 9.80 -3.67 -2.16
C TYR A 178 8.31 -3.36 -2.23
N THR A 179 7.75 -2.99 -1.08
CA THR A 179 6.42 -2.38 -0.99
C THR A 179 6.36 -1.39 0.16
N GLY A 180 5.34 -0.53 0.17
CA GLY A 180 5.14 0.48 1.20
C GLY A 180 4.29 1.66 0.73
N GLY A 181 4.48 2.82 1.35
CA GLY A 181 3.78 4.05 1.01
C GLY A 181 4.52 4.92 -0.02
N LEU A 182 5.82 4.70 -0.24
CA LEU A 182 6.70 5.55 -1.05
C LEU A 182 6.39 5.47 -2.54
N ASN A 183 6.20 6.61 -3.19
CA ASN A 183 6.17 6.74 -4.65
C ASN A 183 7.54 7.22 -5.18
N LEU A 184 7.68 7.30 -6.50
CA LEU A 184 8.91 7.74 -7.17
C LEU A 184 8.80 9.24 -7.53
N ALA A 185 8.97 10.08 -6.53
CA ALA A 185 9.04 11.54 -6.65
C ALA A 185 9.88 12.14 -5.51
N ASN A 186 10.50 13.30 -5.76
CA ASN A 186 11.42 13.98 -4.85
C ASN A 186 10.88 14.13 -3.43
N GLU A 187 9.60 14.44 -3.29
CA GLU A 187 8.95 14.67 -2.00
C GLU A 187 9.01 13.45 -1.08
N TYR A 188 8.91 12.22 -1.62
CA TYR A 188 8.96 10.99 -0.83
C TYR A 188 10.35 10.66 -0.28
N PHE A 189 11.38 11.24 -0.88
CA PHE A 189 12.79 11.06 -0.47
C PHE A 189 13.36 12.31 0.20
N ASN A 190 12.52 13.32 0.43
CA ASN A 190 12.90 14.63 0.98
C ASN A 190 14.01 15.32 0.17
N PHE A 191 14.00 15.16 -1.17
CA PHE A 191 14.94 15.83 -2.06
C PHE A 191 14.48 17.25 -2.35
N GLY A 192 15.34 18.22 -2.03
CA GLY A 192 15.07 19.64 -2.24
C GLY A 192 14.04 20.23 -1.28
N GLN A 193 13.32 21.26 -1.72
CA GLN A 193 12.28 21.89 -0.91
C GLN A 193 10.99 21.07 -0.97
N ASN A 194 10.51 20.63 0.20
CA ASN A 194 9.24 19.94 0.33
C ASN A 194 8.15 20.91 0.80
N LYS A 195 6.99 20.90 0.13
CA LYS A 195 5.81 21.71 0.49
C LYS A 195 5.40 21.56 1.95
N PHE A 196 5.64 20.38 2.54
CA PHE A 196 5.26 20.05 3.91
C PHE A 196 6.42 20.13 4.91
N SER A 197 7.58 20.64 4.52
CA SER A 197 8.86 20.66 5.25
C SER A 197 9.49 19.26 5.30
N TYR A 198 8.80 18.25 5.77
CA TYR A 198 9.26 16.86 5.85
C TYR A 198 8.16 15.89 5.44
N TRP A 199 8.50 14.89 4.63
CA TRP A 199 7.60 13.80 4.24
C TRP A 199 8.06 12.51 4.91
N LYS A 200 7.24 11.98 5.84
CA LYS A 200 7.51 10.72 6.51
C LYS A 200 6.68 9.61 5.92
N ASP A 201 7.35 8.66 5.29
CA ASP A 201 6.73 7.45 4.76
C ASP A 201 7.60 6.23 5.04
N SER A 202 7.09 5.04 4.84
CA SER A 202 7.77 3.79 5.16
C SER A 202 7.66 2.77 4.05
N ALA A 203 8.63 1.86 4.01
CA ALA A 203 8.65 0.73 3.10
C ALA A 203 9.28 -0.51 3.74
N VAL A 204 9.10 -1.65 3.09
CA VAL A 204 9.81 -2.89 3.40
C VAL A 204 10.48 -3.45 2.16
N LYS A 205 11.67 -4.05 2.35
CA LYS A 205 12.35 -4.91 1.41
C LYS A 205 12.16 -6.36 1.83
N ILE A 206 11.71 -7.18 0.92
CA ILE A 206 11.50 -8.61 1.14
C ILE A 206 12.53 -9.37 0.29
N ARG A 207 13.20 -10.34 0.90
CA ARG A 207 14.07 -11.29 0.24
C ARG A 207 13.52 -12.70 0.40
N GLY A 208 13.53 -13.51 -0.67
CA GLY A 208 13.08 -14.89 -0.60
C GLY A 208 11.78 -15.17 -1.32
N ASN A 209 11.16 -16.31 -1.01
CA ASN A 209 10.01 -16.82 -1.76
C ASN A 209 8.75 -15.95 -1.69
N ALA A 210 8.59 -15.10 -0.67
CA ALA A 210 7.47 -14.15 -0.57
C ALA A 210 7.45 -13.15 -1.75
N THR A 211 8.59 -12.90 -2.41
CA THR A 211 8.69 -12.10 -3.63
C THR A 211 7.86 -12.67 -4.79
N LYS A 212 7.58 -13.98 -4.79
CA LYS A 212 6.74 -14.61 -5.82
C LYS A 212 5.32 -14.03 -5.86
N THR A 213 4.75 -13.72 -4.70
CA THR A 213 3.43 -13.05 -4.65
C THR A 213 3.48 -11.66 -5.28
N TYR A 214 4.50 -10.85 -4.97
CA TYR A 214 4.66 -9.52 -5.57
C TYR A 214 4.93 -9.59 -7.07
N THR A 215 5.72 -10.59 -7.53
CA THR A 215 5.92 -10.86 -8.97
C THR A 215 4.58 -11.17 -9.66
N ALA A 216 3.76 -12.01 -9.06
CA ALA A 216 2.44 -12.36 -9.59
C ALA A 216 1.49 -11.14 -9.61
N LEU A 217 1.49 -10.32 -8.55
CA LEU A 217 0.71 -9.08 -8.46
C LEU A 217 1.09 -8.09 -9.57
N PHE A 218 2.40 -7.82 -9.74
CA PHE A 218 2.88 -6.99 -10.83
C PHE A 218 2.44 -7.50 -12.20
N LEU A 219 2.66 -8.78 -12.49
CA LEU A 219 2.30 -9.37 -13.78
C LEU A 219 0.79 -9.36 -14.01
N GLN A 220 -0.02 -9.51 -12.97
CA GLN A 220 -1.47 -9.36 -13.04
C GLN A 220 -1.85 -7.95 -13.53
N MET A 221 -1.32 -6.90 -12.89
CA MET A 221 -1.58 -5.52 -13.29
C MET A 221 -0.99 -5.18 -14.65
N TRP A 222 0.19 -5.71 -14.97
CA TRP A 222 0.80 -5.59 -16.29
C TRP A 222 -0.12 -6.10 -17.41
N ASN A 223 -0.84 -7.20 -17.17
CA ASN A 223 -1.80 -7.76 -18.13
C ASN A 223 -3.08 -6.93 -18.26
N LEU A 224 -3.47 -6.20 -17.21
CA LEU A 224 -4.67 -5.36 -17.18
C LEU A 224 -4.45 -3.99 -17.83
N ALA A 225 -3.23 -3.46 -17.77
CA ALA A 225 -2.89 -2.14 -18.26
C ALA A 225 -3.02 -2.01 -19.79
N LYS A 226 -3.24 -0.79 -20.28
CA LYS A 226 -3.34 -0.48 -21.72
C LYS A 226 -1.98 -0.68 -22.41
N PHE A 227 -2.04 -0.87 -23.74
CA PHE A 227 -0.96 -1.26 -24.62
C PHE A 227 -0.53 -2.74 -24.43
N PRO A 228 -1.48 -3.68 -24.71
CA PRO A 228 -1.16 -5.10 -24.66
C PRO A 228 -0.07 -5.43 -25.69
N GLU A 229 0.89 -6.24 -25.30
CA GLU A 229 1.79 -6.90 -26.24
C GLU A 229 0.95 -7.78 -27.17
N LYS A 230 1.28 -7.80 -28.47
CA LYS A 230 0.49 -8.48 -29.50
C LYS A 230 0.30 -10.00 -29.31
N LYS A 231 0.99 -10.64 -28.35
CA LYS A 231 0.83 -12.06 -28.00
C LYS A 231 1.04 -12.32 -26.51
N PHE A 232 -0.02 -12.80 -25.85
CA PHE A 232 -0.02 -13.26 -24.44
C PHE A 232 0.66 -14.63 -24.24
N ASN A 233 1.42 -15.15 -25.19
CA ASN A 233 1.92 -16.53 -25.21
C ASN A 233 3.35 -16.69 -24.68
N LYS A 234 3.80 -15.86 -23.73
CA LYS A 234 5.10 -16.08 -23.09
C LYS A 234 4.90 -16.69 -21.71
N SER A 235 5.57 -17.79 -21.48
CA SER A 235 5.69 -18.37 -20.13
C SER A 235 6.25 -17.30 -19.18
N TYR A 236 5.59 -17.09 -18.05
CA TYR A 236 6.10 -16.21 -16.99
C TYR A 236 7.08 -16.93 -16.05
N GLU A 237 7.38 -18.20 -16.32
CA GLU A 237 8.23 -19.06 -15.49
C GLU A 237 9.58 -18.45 -15.16
N LYS A 238 10.21 -17.79 -16.14
CA LYS A 238 11.51 -17.13 -15.97
C LYS A 238 11.52 -16.04 -14.89
N PHE A 239 10.36 -15.51 -14.49
CA PHE A 239 10.24 -14.47 -13.45
C PHE A 239 10.03 -15.06 -12.04
N PHE A 240 9.99 -16.39 -11.92
CA PHE A 240 9.78 -17.11 -10.67
C PHE A 240 10.95 -18.07 -10.38
N PRO A 241 12.14 -17.54 -10.08
CA PRO A 241 13.30 -18.39 -9.82
C PRO A 241 13.09 -19.26 -8.58
N ALA A 242 13.79 -20.38 -8.54
CA ALA A 242 13.93 -21.16 -7.33
C ALA A 242 14.84 -20.41 -6.35
N ILE A 243 14.34 -20.13 -5.13
CA ILE A 243 15.07 -19.43 -4.10
C ILE A 243 15.28 -20.41 -2.95
N LYS A 244 16.53 -20.58 -2.53
CA LYS A 244 16.91 -21.33 -1.33
C LYS A 244 17.24 -20.31 -0.25
N GLU A 245 16.26 -19.97 0.58
CA GLU A 245 16.48 -19.14 1.76
C GLU A 245 15.97 -19.88 3.00
N ASN A 246 16.61 -19.62 4.12
CA ASN A 246 16.39 -20.33 5.39
C ASN A 246 16.05 -19.35 6.51
N SER A 247 15.18 -18.37 6.29
CA SER A 247 14.63 -17.63 7.42
C SER A 247 13.80 -18.59 8.26
N LYS A 248 14.03 -18.62 9.57
CA LYS A 248 13.28 -19.48 10.50
C LYS A 248 12.43 -18.68 11.48
N GLU A 249 12.41 -17.36 11.33
CA GLU A 249 11.74 -16.46 12.25
C GLU A 249 10.37 -16.03 11.72
N GLY A 250 9.31 -16.36 12.44
CA GLY A 250 7.95 -15.91 12.16
C GLY A 250 7.44 -16.23 10.76
N LEU A 251 6.52 -15.43 10.26
CA LEU A 251 5.96 -15.58 8.92
C LEU A 251 5.65 -14.23 8.23
N LEU A 252 5.56 -14.28 6.91
CA LEU A 252 5.13 -13.19 6.04
C LEU A 252 3.93 -13.65 5.21
N ILE A 253 2.94 -12.77 5.05
CA ILE A 253 1.82 -12.97 4.10
C ILE A 253 1.69 -11.70 3.26
N PRO A 254 2.28 -11.66 2.06
CA PRO A 254 1.95 -10.62 1.09
C PRO A 254 0.48 -10.76 0.67
N TYR A 255 -0.26 -9.65 0.67
CA TYR A 255 -1.66 -9.64 0.27
C TYR A 255 -1.98 -8.44 -0.61
N ALA A 256 -3.12 -8.49 -1.27
CA ALA A 256 -3.62 -7.39 -2.08
C ALA A 256 -5.13 -7.31 -1.99
N ASP A 257 -5.67 -6.11 -2.23
CA ASP A 257 -7.10 -5.88 -2.29
C ASP A 257 -7.47 -5.05 -3.51
N ASN A 258 -8.73 -5.12 -3.92
CA ASN A 258 -9.28 -4.30 -4.99
C ASN A 258 -10.82 -4.36 -5.00
N ALA A 259 -11.45 -3.41 -5.70
CA ALA A 259 -12.91 -3.29 -5.80
C ALA A 259 -13.63 -4.55 -6.36
N TYR A 260 -12.92 -5.48 -7.00
CA TYR A 260 -13.48 -6.66 -7.65
C TYR A 260 -13.42 -7.91 -6.78
N ASN A 261 -12.73 -7.86 -5.64
CA ASN A 261 -12.74 -8.93 -4.66
C ASN A 261 -14.15 -9.10 -4.09
N GLU A 262 -14.50 -10.33 -3.76
CA GLU A 262 -15.79 -10.63 -3.11
C GLU A 262 -15.79 -10.21 -1.64
N LYS A 263 -14.61 -10.26 -1.02
CA LYS A 263 -14.39 -9.91 0.39
C LYS A 263 -13.45 -8.70 0.46
N ASP A 264 -13.70 -7.81 1.41
CA ASP A 264 -12.90 -6.62 1.68
C ASP A 264 -11.70 -7.05 2.53
N ILE A 265 -10.63 -7.52 1.88
CA ILE A 265 -9.50 -8.22 2.52
C ILE A 265 -8.75 -7.29 3.46
N ALA A 266 -8.45 -6.07 3.01
CA ALA A 266 -7.70 -5.10 3.78
C ALA A 266 -8.44 -4.70 5.07
N GLU A 267 -9.72 -4.43 4.97
CA GLU A 267 -10.56 -4.11 6.12
C GLU A 267 -10.62 -5.28 7.10
N ASN A 268 -10.85 -6.49 6.61
CA ASN A 268 -10.94 -7.70 7.45
C ASN A 268 -9.63 -8.01 8.19
N ILE A 269 -8.47 -7.71 7.61
CA ILE A 269 -7.18 -7.78 8.32
C ILE A 269 -7.17 -6.79 9.49
N CYS A 270 -7.60 -5.53 9.28
CA CYS A 270 -7.67 -4.54 10.34
C CYS A 270 -8.63 -4.95 11.45
N LEU A 271 -9.83 -5.44 11.11
CA LEU A 271 -10.82 -5.94 12.05
C LEU A 271 -10.30 -7.13 12.86
N TYR A 272 -9.61 -8.06 12.20
CA TYR A 272 -8.99 -9.20 12.86
C TYR A 272 -7.94 -8.75 13.88
N ILE A 273 -7.01 -7.88 13.49
CA ILE A 273 -5.95 -7.38 14.38
C ILE A 273 -6.58 -6.67 15.61
N LEU A 274 -7.57 -5.81 15.40
CA LEU A 274 -8.29 -5.12 16.49
C LEU A 274 -9.00 -6.12 17.43
N SER A 275 -9.60 -7.17 16.88
CA SER A 275 -10.31 -8.19 17.68
C SER A 275 -9.37 -9.02 18.56
N LYS A 276 -8.18 -9.33 18.06
CA LYS A 276 -7.17 -10.16 18.73
C LYS A 276 -6.22 -9.37 19.63
N ALA A 277 -6.22 -8.04 19.54
CA ALA A 277 -5.38 -7.17 20.38
C ALA A 277 -5.66 -7.37 21.88
N THR A 278 -4.58 -7.41 22.66
CA THR A 278 -4.63 -7.63 24.12
C THR A 278 -4.04 -6.49 24.94
N ARG A 279 -3.13 -5.68 24.38
CA ARG A 279 -2.45 -4.59 25.09
C ARG A 279 -2.48 -3.28 24.33
N ASN A 280 -1.97 -3.28 23.11
CA ASN A 280 -1.82 -2.06 22.33
C ASN A 280 -2.05 -2.30 20.84
N VAL A 281 -2.58 -1.29 20.20
CA VAL A 281 -2.67 -1.16 18.73
C VAL A 281 -2.15 0.21 18.35
N CYS A 282 -1.26 0.26 17.37
CA CYS A 282 -0.82 1.53 16.81
C CYS A 282 -0.96 1.56 15.30
N ILE A 283 -1.55 2.65 14.81
CA ILE A 283 -1.87 2.84 13.40
C ILE A 283 -1.27 4.16 12.94
N THR A 284 -0.58 4.16 11.80
CA THR A 284 -0.22 5.38 11.08
C THR A 284 -0.96 5.41 9.74
N THR A 285 -1.57 6.52 9.41
CA THR A 285 -2.27 6.70 8.14
C THR A 285 -2.40 8.18 7.79
N PRO A 286 -2.25 8.58 6.51
CA PRO A 286 -2.46 9.97 6.10
C PRO A 286 -3.93 10.39 6.18
N TYR A 287 -4.85 9.44 6.01
CA TYR A 287 -6.30 9.70 5.97
C TYR A 287 -7.05 8.79 6.92
N ILE A 288 -8.12 9.32 7.49
CA ILE A 288 -9.03 8.58 8.37
C ILE A 288 -10.47 8.91 7.97
N ILE A 289 -10.99 8.16 7.01
CA ILE A 289 -12.37 8.25 6.49
C ILE A 289 -12.91 6.83 6.38
N ILE A 290 -13.25 6.25 7.51
CA ILE A 290 -13.56 4.83 7.67
C ILE A 290 -15.07 4.58 7.71
N ASP A 291 -15.45 3.36 7.46
CA ASP A 291 -16.81 2.89 7.56
C ASP A 291 -17.25 2.70 9.03
N ASN A 292 -18.47 2.22 9.23
CA ASN A 292 -18.98 1.99 10.56
C ASN A 292 -18.39 0.74 11.24
N GLN A 293 -17.98 -0.27 10.48
CA GLN A 293 -17.43 -1.50 11.04
C GLN A 293 -16.07 -1.22 11.67
N LEU A 294 -15.16 -0.63 10.90
CA LEU A 294 -13.82 -0.30 11.38
C LEU A 294 -13.84 0.76 12.50
N LYS A 295 -14.74 1.78 12.39
CA LYS A 295 -14.94 2.75 13.46
C LYS A 295 -15.38 2.07 14.76
N SER A 296 -16.38 1.18 14.70
CA SER A 296 -16.88 0.47 15.87
C SER A 296 -15.83 -0.47 16.45
N ALA A 297 -15.01 -1.12 15.61
CA ALA A 297 -13.94 -1.99 16.06
C ALA A 297 -12.84 -1.23 16.82
N LEU A 298 -12.45 -0.03 16.35
CA LEU A 298 -11.47 0.84 17.03
C LEU A 298 -12.01 1.28 18.41
N ILE A 299 -13.26 1.75 18.46
CA ILE A 299 -13.92 2.16 19.72
C ILE A 299 -14.05 0.97 20.66
N PHE A 300 -14.48 -0.18 20.17
CA PHE A 300 -14.63 -1.38 20.98
C PHE A 300 -13.28 -1.85 21.55
N ALA A 301 -12.21 -1.82 20.76
CA ALA A 301 -10.86 -2.14 21.25
C ALA A 301 -10.46 -1.20 22.41
N ALA A 302 -10.63 0.12 22.23
CA ALA A 302 -10.36 1.11 23.30
C ALA A 302 -11.24 0.85 24.55
N SER A 303 -12.53 0.55 24.39
CA SER A 303 -13.45 0.25 25.47
C SER A 303 -13.10 -1.04 26.25
N ARG A 304 -12.38 -1.98 25.62
CA ARG A 304 -11.81 -3.17 26.28
C ARG A 304 -10.54 -2.87 27.09
N GLY A 305 -10.10 -1.62 27.13
CA GLY A 305 -8.86 -1.22 27.80
C GLY A 305 -7.59 -1.40 26.96
N ILE A 306 -7.72 -1.65 25.65
CA ILE A 306 -6.58 -1.70 24.72
C ILE A 306 -6.09 -0.26 24.46
N ASN A 307 -4.79 -0.02 24.55
CA ASN A 307 -4.20 1.26 24.16
C ASN A 307 -4.20 1.41 22.65
N VAL A 308 -5.25 2.01 22.08
CA VAL A 308 -5.38 2.26 20.65
C VAL A 308 -4.84 3.65 20.33
N SER A 309 -3.77 3.71 19.55
CA SER A 309 -3.07 4.93 19.13
C SER A 309 -3.17 5.10 17.62
N LEU A 310 -3.53 6.31 17.17
CA LEU A 310 -3.63 6.68 15.75
C LEU A 310 -2.75 7.90 15.48
N ILE A 311 -1.78 7.80 14.57
CA ILE A 311 -0.92 8.91 14.15
C ILE A 311 -1.36 9.37 12.76
N VAL A 312 -1.68 10.67 12.64
CA VAL A 312 -2.18 11.30 11.41
C VAL A 312 -1.47 12.63 11.16
N PRO A 313 -1.51 13.18 9.92
CA PRO A 313 -0.95 14.50 9.66
C PRO A 313 -1.65 15.60 10.44
N SER A 314 -0.87 16.59 10.89
CA SER A 314 -1.41 17.82 11.49
C SER A 314 -1.93 18.80 10.43
N LYS A 315 -1.32 18.79 9.22
CA LYS A 315 -1.64 19.69 8.10
C LYS A 315 -2.26 18.90 6.94
N PRO A 316 -3.16 19.52 6.16
CA PRO A 316 -3.79 18.86 5.01
C PRO A 316 -2.90 18.90 3.77
N ASP A 317 -2.88 17.83 2.98
CA ASP A 317 -2.53 17.83 1.56
C ASP A 317 -3.78 18.12 0.71
N HIS A 318 -4.92 17.51 1.07
CA HIS A 318 -6.25 17.72 0.50
C HIS A 318 -7.21 18.29 1.54
N PHE A 319 -7.60 19.55 1.36
CA PHE A 319 -8.36 20.29 2.38
C PHE A 319 -9.72 19.64 2.72
N LEU A 320 -10.47 19.17 1.72
CA LEU A 320 -11.78 18.56 1.97
C LEU A 320 -11.67 17.23 2.72
N THR A 321 -10.74 16.36 2.30
CA THR A 321 -10.44 15.09 2.98
C THR A 321 -10.04 15.32 4.43
N PHE A 322 -9.23 16.34 4.69
CA PHE A 322 -8.87 16.77 6.04
C PHE A 322 -10.08 17.19 6.87
N CYS A 323 -10.98 18.02 6.31
CA CYS A 323 -12.19 18.45 7.02
C CYS A 323 -13.07 17.25 7.42
N ILE A 324 -13.27 16.30 6.51
CA ILE A 324 -14.03 15.08 6.77
C ILE A 324 -13.32 14.24 7.85
N GLY A 325 -12.02 14.01 7.69
CA GLY A 325 -11.21 13.26 8.65
C GLY A 325 -11.29 13.79 10.07
N LYS A 326 -11.27 15.13 10.27
CA LYS A 326 -11.41 15.73 11.60
C LYS A 326 -12.72 15.35 12.32
N THR A 327 -13.80 15.06 11.59
CA THR A 327 -15.06 14.59 12.20
C THR A 327 -14.97 13.14 12.70
N PHE A 328 -14.19 12.29 12.03
CA PHE A 328 -13.90 10.92 12.49
C PHE A 328 -12.99 10.95 13.71
N LEU A 329 -11.89 11.73 13.64
CA LEU A 329 -10.96 11.87 14.76
C LEU A 329 -11.65 12.34 16.03
N LYS A 330 -12.57 13.32 15.93
CA LYS A 330 -13.40 13.76 17.07
C LYS A 330 -14.11 12.58 17.71
N THR A 331 -14.83 11.79 16.93
CA THR A 331 -15.58 10.64 17.42
C THR A 331 -14.67 9.59 18.09
N LEU A 332 -13.49 9.34 17.52
CA LEU A 332 -12.52 8.38 18.07
C LEU A 332 -11.97 8.88 19.42
N VAL A 333 -11.58 10.16 19.53
CA VAL A 333 -11.10 10.76 20.78
C VAL A 333 -12.18 10.75 21.86
N GLU A 334 -13.44 11.04 21.51
CA GLU A 334 -14.59 10.97 22.43
C GLU A 334 -14.79 9.58 23.04
N ASN A 335 -14.30 8.55 22.36
CA ASN A 335 -14.45 7.14 22.75
C ASN A 335 -13.12 6.47 23.17
N GLY A 336 -12.13 7.27 23.60
CA GLY A 336 -10.93 6.76 24.26
C GLY A 336 -9.81 6.30 23.32
N VAL A 337 -9.88 6.58 22.01
CA VAL A 337 -8.78 6.36 21.07
C VAL A 337 -7.81 7.53 21.16
N HIS A 338 -6.52 7.26 21.35
CA HIS A 338 -5.46 8.26 21.41
C HIS A 338 -5.07 8.69 19.99
N VAL A 339 -5.26 9.95 19.66
CA VAL A 339 -4.94 10.51 18.35
C VAL A 339 -3.74 11.43 18.45
N TYR A 340 -2.71 11.18 17.65
CA TYR A 340 -1.46 11.93 17.60
C TYR A 340 -1.33 12.68 16.28
N LEU A 341 -1.19 14.00 16.35
CA LEU A 341 -1.03 14.89 15.19
C LEU A 341 0.46 15.08 14.92
N TYR A 342 0.97 14.54 13.83
CA TYR A 342 2.38 14.66 13.45
C TYR A 342 2.70 16.10 13.05
N LEU A 343 3.66 16.73 13.73
CA LEU A 343 3.97 18.16 13.61
C LEU A 343 5.06 18.49 12.57
N PRO A 344 6.15 17.69 12.42
CA PRO A 344 7.29 18.09 11.58
C PRO A 344 6.97 18.27 10.11
N GLY A 345 5.91 17.61 9.62
CA GLY A 345 5.55 17.66 8.21
C GLY A 345 4.30 16.86 7.90
N PHE A 346 4.35 16.06 6.82
CA PHE A 346 3.26 15.19 6.41
C PHE A 346 3.65 13.72 6.66
N ILE A 347 2.89 13.02 7.51
CA ILE A 347 3.05 11.58 7.69
C ILE A 347 2.17 10.85 6.69
N HIS A 348 2.79 10.03 5.86
CA HIS A 348 2.14 9.27 4.79
C HIS A 348 2.33 7.75 4.93
N SER A 349 3.01 7.28 5.97
CA SER A 349 3.18 5.85 6.24
C SER A 349 1.85 5.16 6.57
N LYS A 350 1.71 3.90 6.17
CA LYS A 350 0.56 3.05 6.40
C LYS A 350 1.02 1.83 7.17
N LEU A 351 1.00 1.97 8.48
CA LEU A 351 1.40 0.93 9.42
C LEU A 351 0.24 0.57 10.33
N PHE A 352 0.10 -0.70 10.61
CA PHE A 352 -0.83 -1.20 11.61
C PHE A 352 -0.09 -2.25 12.46
N THR A 353 0.11 -1.99 13.75
CA THR A 353 0.82 -2.90 14.64
C THR A 353 -0.02 -3.26 15.84
N SER A 354 0.15 -4.48 16.36
CA SER A 354 -0.50 -4.91 17.59
C SER A 354 0.42 -5.79 18.44
N ASP A 355 0.45 -5.50 19.74
CA ASP A 355 1.05 -6.28 20.82
C ASP A 355 2.52 -6.68 20.62
N GLY A 356 3.24 -6.08 19.67
CA GLY A 356 4.60 -6.46 19.31
C GLY A 356 4.71 -7.78 18.53
N LYS A 357 3.60 -8.33 18.09
CA LYS A 357 3.53 -9.64 17.45
C LYS A 357 3.15 -9.62 16.00
N ILE A 358 2.36 -8.63 15.59
CA ILE A 358 1.82 -8.49 14.25
C ILE A 358 2.03 -7.07 13.75
N ALA A 359 2.36 -6.94 12.47
CA ALA A 359 2.40 -5.65 11.77
C ALA A 359 1.90 -5.80 10.34
N THR A 360 1.32 -4.73 9.79
CA THR A 360 1.12 -4.59 8.34
C THR A 360 1.83 -3.36 7.85
N VAL A 361 2.45 -3.46 6.68
CA VAL A 361 3.11 -2.38 5.95
C VAL A 361 2.68 -2.46 4.50
N GLY A 362 2.27 -1.35 3.89
CA GLY A 362 1.82 -1.38 2.49
C GLY A 362 1.34 -0.04 1.97
N SER A 363 0.48 -0.09 0.97
CA SER A 363 -0.08 1.08 0.31
C SER A 363 -1.41 1.55 0.89
N ILE A 364 -2.05 0.75 1.75
CA ILE A 364 -3.46 0.86 2.18
C ILE A 364 -3.67 1.96 3.21
N ASN A 365 -4.37 3.02 2.83
CA ASN A 365 -4.84 4.05 3.76
C ASN A 365 -6.12 3.59 4.49
N LEU A 366 -6.44 4.23 5.61
CA LEU A 366 -7.74 4.07 6.28
C LEU A 366 -8.78 5.05 5.70
N ASP A 367 -9.07 4.90 4.40
CA ASP A 367 -10.12 5.63 3.70
C ASP A 367 -10.91 4.71 2.75
N TYR A 368 -12.10 5.17 2.31
CA TYR A 368 -12.98 4.36 1.45
C TYR A 368 -12.34 3.99 0.11
N ARG A 369 -11.48 4.85 -0.45
CA ARG A 369 -10.83 4.55 -1.73
C ARG A 369 -9.87 3.39 -1.60
N SER A 370 -9.00 3.42 -0.59
CA SER A 370 -8.04 2.35 -0.34
C SER A 370 -8.74 1.05 0.07
N LEU A 371 -9.74 1.11 0.95
CA LEU A 371 -10.38 -0.09 1.47
C LEU A 371 -11.33 -0.76 0.47
N PHE A 372 -11.91 -0.01 -0.51
CA PHE A 372 -13.01 -0.54 -1.32
C PHE A 372 -12.91 -0.31 -2.82
N HIS A 373 -11.99 0.56 -3.30
CA HIS A 373 -11.97 0.96 -4.71
C HIS A 373 -10.63 0.76 -5.40
N HIS A 374 -9.52 1.07 -4.74
CA HIS A 374 -8.20 0.99 -5.33
C HIS A 374 -7.69 -0.44 -5.44
N PHE A 375 -6.71 -0.66 -6.34
CA PHE A 375 -5.82 -1.78 -6.24
C PHE A 375 -4.74 -1.41 -5.23
N GLU A 376 -4.67 -2.16 -4.16
CA GLU A 376 -3.76 -1.95 -3.03
C GLU A 376 -2.95 -3.22 -2.76
N ASP A 377 -1.84 -3.08 -2.05
CA ASP A 377 -1.05 -4.18 -1.57
C ASP A 377 -0.52 -3.94 -0.15
N GLY A 378 -0.16 -5.02 0.51
CA GLY A 378 0.44 -4.98 1.82
C GLY A 378 1.21 -6.25 2.16
N LEU A 379 2.01 -6.14 3.19
CA LEU A 379 2.71 -7.25 3.82
C LEU A 379 2.23 -7.39 5.26
N LEU A 380 1.67 -8.53 5.60
CA LEU A 380 1.42 -8.91 6.98
C LEU A 380 2.65 -9.64 7.51
N ILE A 381 3.14 -9.19 8.65
CA ILE A 381 4.35 -9.67 9.34
C ILE A 381 3.92 -10.21 10.70
N TYR A 382 4.30 -11.43 11.03
CA TYR A 382 3.97 -12.03 12.32
C TYR A 382 5.19 -12.67 12.98
N LYS A 383 5.41 -12.34 14.27
CA LYS A 383 6.51 -12.86 15.12
C LYS A 383 7.89 -12.76 14.46
N LYS A 384 8.23 -11.61 13.86
CA LYS A 384 9.55 -11.29 13.32
C LYS A 384 10.18 -10.12 14.08
N SER A 385 11.50 -10.14 14.26
CA SER A 385 12.26 -9.08 14.94
C SER A 385 12.12 -7.70 14.30
N VAL A 386 11.83 -7.64 13.00
CA VAL A 386 11.54 -6.38 12.30
C VAL A 386 10.39 -5.59 12.92
N ILE A 387 9.44 -6.25 13.59
CA ILE A 387 8.32 -5.58 14.28
C ILE A 387 8.81 -4.66 15.38
N GLU A 388 9.90 -5.01 16.07
CA GLU A 388 10.53 -4.15 17.08
C GLU A 388 11.06 -2.84 16.46
N LYS A 389 11.65 -2.93 15.25
CA LYS A 389 12.10 -1.74 14.51
C LYS A 389 10.92 -0.84 14.13
N ILE A 390 9.82 -1.44 13.66
CA ILE A 390 8.58 -0.71 13.33
C ILE A 390 8.01 -0.03 14.57
N GLN A 391 7.95 -0.73 15.71
CA GLN A 391 7.45 -0.17 16.96
C GLN A 391 8.33 0.97 17.47
N ARG A 392 9.65 0.80 17.40
CA ARG A 392 10.60 1.86 17.79
C ARG A 392 10.42 3.10 16.92
N ASP A 393 10.24 2.95 15.62
CA ASP A 393 9.96 4.09 14.71
C ASP A 393 8.63 4.79 15.09
N ILE A 394 7.59 4.02 15.39
CA ILE A 394 6.30 4.55 15.83
C ILE A 394 6.46 5.36 17.14
N GLU A 395 7.15 4.82 18.13
CA GLU A 395 7.37 5.52 19.42
C GLU A 395 8.20 6.80 19.23
N LEU A 396 9.27 6.75 18.43
CA LEU A 396 10.04 7.96 18.08
C LEU A 396 9.18 9.00 17.32
N THR A 397 8.31 8.54 16.44
CA THR A 397 7.38 9.41 15.71
C THR A 397 6.39 10.09 16.65
N LYS A 398 5.87 9.37 17.66
CA LYS A 398 4.96 9.94 18.68
C LYS A 398 5.61 11.10 19.45
N LEU A 399 6.93 11.05 19.73
CA LEU A 399 7.63 12.14 20.41
C LEU A 399 7.58 13.47 19.63
N SER A 400 7.39 13.39 18.31
CA SER A 400 7.24 14.55 17.42
C SER A 400 5.77 14.92 17.16
N CYS A 401 4.83 14.31 17.87
CA CYS A 401 3.41 14.54 17.71
C CYS A 401 2.85 15.34 18.87
N LYS A 402 1.71 15.97 18.61
CA LYS A 402 0.81 16.51 19.64
C LYS A 402 -0.37 15.57 19.78
N GLU A 403 -0.66 15.11 20.99
CA GLU A 403 -1.91 14.38 21.26
C GLU A 403 -3.11 15.30 21.11
N MET A 404 -4.09 14.89 20.33
CA MET A 404 -5.30 15.66 20.01
C MET A 404 -6.31 15.52 21.15
N THR A 405 -6.78 16.64 21.66
CA THR A 405 -7.87 16.71 22.64
C THR A 405 -9.17 17.15 21.99
N LEU A 406 -10.30 17.00 22.70
CA LEU A 406 -11.59 17.55 22.27
C LEU A 406 -11.56 19.07 22.18
N ASP A 407 -10.75 19.74 23.01
CA ASP A 407 -10.60 21.20 22.95
C ASP A 407 -9.85 21.65 21.71
N ASP A 408 -8.91 20.84 21.21
CA ASP A 408 -8.28 21.11 19.91
C ASP A 408 -9.31 21.07 18.79
N TYR A 409 -10.26 20.11 18.82
CA TYR A 409 -11.37 20.09 17.86
C TYR A 409 -12.28 21.32 17.98
N LYS A 410 -12.62 21.74 19.22
CA LYS A 410 -13.45 22.94 19.46
C LYS A 410 -12.79 24.21 18.89
N LYS A 411 -11.45 24.31 18.94
CA LYS A 411 -10.67 25.44 18.42
C LYS A 411 -10.54 25.46 16.89
N LEU A 412 -10.91 24.39 16.18
CA LEU A 412 -10.86 24.38 14.71
C LEU A 412 -11.80 25.49 14.15
N PRO A 413 -11.43 26.12 13.01
CA PRO A 413 -12.29 27.07 12.32
C PRO A 413 -13.68 26.49 12.04
N LEU A 414 -14.71 27.33 12.15
CA LEU A 414 -16.10 26.90 11.93
C LEU A 414 -16.29 26.31 10.54
N ILE A 415 -15.64 26.86 9.52
CA ILE A 415 -15.67 26.35 8.14
C ILE A 415 -15.18 24.89 8.03
N VAL A 416 -14.12 24.52 8.74
CA VAL A 416 -13.58 23.15 8.74
C VAL A 416 -14.60 22.18 9.35
N LYS A 417 -15.22 22.58 10.47
CA LYS A 417 -16.25 21.77 11.15
C LYS A 417 -17.52 21.62 10.31
N MET A 418 -17.95 22.70 9.66
CA MET A 418 -19.15 22.73 8.82
C MET A 418 -18.94 21.89 7.56
N LEU A 419 -17.86 22.12 6.81
CA LEU A 419 -17.53 21.34 5.60
C LEU A 419 -17.35 19.86 5.95
N GLY A 420 -16.63 19.56 7.04
CA GLY A 420 -16.47 18.18 7.47
C GLY A 420 -17.80 17.46 7.73
N ARG A 421 -18.76 18.10 8.39
CA ARG A 421 -20.09 17.51 8.65
C ARG A 421 -20.93 17.36 7.39
N ILE A 422 -20.97 18.37 6.52
CA ILE A 422 -21.74 18.34 5.26
C ILE A 422 -21.20 17.26 4.34
N PHE A 423 -19.87 17.25 4.11
CA PHE A 423 -19.25 16.34 3.14
C PHE A 423 -19.03 14.92 3.68
N ARG A 424 -19.21 14.70 4.99
CA ARG A 424 -19.18 13.34 5.55
C ARG A 424 -20.23 12.41 4.94
N ILE A 425 -21.35 12.95 4.44
CA ILE A 425 -22.37 12.16 3.74
C ILE A 425 -21.79 11.55 2.45
N PHE A 426 -20.83 12.23 1.84
CA PHE A 426 -20.15 11.80 0.62
C PHE A 426 -18.84 11.04 0.88
N ALA A 427 -18.55 10.69 2.14
CA ALA A 427 -17.35 9.94 2.51
C ALA A 427 -17.06 8.71 1.61
N PRO A 428 -18.06 7.91 1.16
CA PRO A 428 -17.83 6.80 0.24
C PRO A 428 -17.32 7.18 -1.16
N LEU A 429 -17.29 8.47 -1.49
CA LEU A 429 -16.82 8.99 -2.79
C LEU A 429 -15.43 9.63 -2.71
N VAL A 430 -14.89 9.80 -1.50
CA VAL A 430 -13.65 10.55 -1.23
C VAL A 430 -12.49 9.63 -0.90
#